data_6a6f21baecc9492df2df85c73ffc8b43
#
_entry.id   6a6f21baecc9492df2df85c73ffc8b43
#
_cell.length_a   1.000
_cell.length_b   1.000
_cell.length_c   1.000
_cell.angle_alpha   90.00
_cell.angle_beta   90.00
_cell.angle_gamma   90.00
#
_symmetry.space_group_name_H-M   'P 1'
#
loop_
_entity.id
_entity.type
_entity.pdbx_description
1 polymer ?
#
loop_
_entity_poly.entity_id
_entity_poly.type
_entity_poly.pdbx_seq_one_letter_code
_entity_poly.pdbx_strand_id
1 'polypeptide(L)'
;MNFTHEFGEEAVARVRADVQVICDSIPSRLAGSEAGKRMAEFSAASLRAAGLDATVHELPGLVSFPKRGRLELRGARAVRIDCNTPGHSDQTQPQGVIGAIVDAGAGGHGDYEGKDVAGKLVLVELSYHPGRHEKQRIAAEKGALGCIMMNWGPPESAFLPYGSVKPAWTNPSPET
;
A
#
# COMPACT_ATOMS: atom_id res chain seq x y z
N MET A 1 -6.48 20.88 -18.26
CA MET A 1 -7.95 20.76 -18.39
C MET A 1 -8.58 21.82 -17.52
N ASN A 2 -9.44 22.67 -18.05
CA ASN A 2 -10.06 23.75 -17.27
C ASN A 2 -11.44 23.31 -16.79
N PHE A 3 -11.49 22.72 -15.60
CA PHE A 3 -12.72 22.18 -15.00
C PHE A 3 -13.80 23.24 -14.70
N THR A 4 -13.44 24.51 -14.56
CA THR A 4 -14.40 25.60 -14.33
C THR A 4 -15.33 25.79 -15.50
N HIS A 5 -14.89 25.51 -16.71
CA HIS A 5 -15.71 25.64 -17.92
C HIS A 5 -16.78 24.55 -18.03
N GLU A 6 -16.54 23.38 -17.41
CA GLU A 6 -17.43 22.22 -17.49
C GLU A 6 -18.44 22.16 -16.31
N PHE A 7 -17.99 22.50 -15.09
CA PHE A 7 -18.77 22.31 -13.85
C PHE A 7 -19.20 23.61 -13.17
N GLY A 8 -18.77 24.78 -13.64
CA GLY A 8 -18.99 26.07 -13.00
C GLY A 8 -18.07 26.34 -11.80
N GLU A 9 -17.90 27.62 -11.48
CA GLU A 9 -16.97 28.08 -10.44
C GLU A 9 -17.39 27.63 -9.03
N GLU A 10 -18.69 27.64 -8.75
CA GLU A 10 -19.25 27.25 -7.45
C GLU A 10 -18.99 25.76 -7.15
N ALA A 11 -19.19 24.88 -8.13
CA ALA A 11 -18.93 23.46 -7.96
C ALA A 11 -17.42 23.19 -7.71
N VAL A 12 -16.54 23.88 -8.43
CA VAL A 12 -15.10 23.77 -8.24
C VAL A 12 -14.68 24.29 -6.86
N ALA A 13 -15.26 25.41 -6.41
CA ALA A 13 -14.97 25.97 -5.08
C ALA A 13 -15.41 25.00 -3.98
N ARG A 14 -16.59 24.39 -4.09
CA ARG A 14 -17.08 23.39 -3.14
C ARG A 14 -16.16 22.17 -3.06
N VAL A 15 -15.76 21.60 -4.20
CA VAL A 15 -14.85 20.46 -4.24
C VAL A 15 -13.50 20.79 -3.57
N ARG A 16 -12.98 22.00 -3.82
CA ARG A 16 -11.75 22.46 -3.15
C ARG A 16 -11.90 22.55 -1.63
N ALA A 17 -13.03 23.11 -1.17
CA ALA A 17 -13.33 23.21 0.26
C ALA A 17 -13.44 21.82 0.91
N ASP A 18 -14.14 20.87 0.26
CA ASP A 18 -14.24 19.50 0.75
C ASP A 18 -12.88 18.80 0.83
N VAL A 19 -12.05 18.94 -0.21
CA VAL A 19 -10.67 18.40 -0.20
C VAL A 19 -9.84 19.03 0.91
N GLN A 20 -9.96 20.32 1.14
CA GLN A 20 -9.25 21.01 2.23
C GLN A 20 -9.66 20.45 3.60
N VAL A 21 -10.96 20.31 3.85
CA VAL A 21 -11.49 19.72 5.10
C VAL A 21 -10.95 18.29 5.29
N ILE A 22 -10.97 17.48 4.23
CA ILE A 22 -10.46 16.10 4.28
C ILE A 22 -8.97 16.07 4.63
N CYS A 23 -8.17 16.93 3.99
CA CYS A 23 -6.72 16.97 4.22
C CYS A 23 -6.37 17.46 5.63
N ASP A 24 -7.05 18.50 6.12
CA ASP A 24 -6.71 19.15 7.39
C ASP A 24 -7.28 18.40 8.60
N SER A 25 -8.50 17.88 8.47
CA SER A 25 -9.26 17.37 9.61
C SER A 25 -9.37 15.86 9.67
N ILE A 26 -9.19 15.16 8.54
CA ILE A 26 -9.35 13.71 8.45
C ILE A 26 -8.11 13.06 7.78
N PRO A 27 -6.90 13.27 8.32
CA PRO A 27 -5.70 12.64 7.76
C PRO A 27 -5.68 11.13 8.03
N SER A 28 -4.88 10.39 7.26
CA SER A 28 -4.62 8.96 7.50
C SER A 28 -5.88 8.07 7.61
N ARG A 29 -6.75 8.15 6.65
CA ARG A 29 -8.06 7.47 6.59
C ARG A 29 -7.96 5.96 6.34
N LEU A 30 -7.21 5.26 7.18
CA LEU A 30 -7.11 3.81 7.10
C LEU A 30 -8.44 3.15 7.49
N ALA A 31 -8.79 2.07 6.80
CA ALA A 31 -9.94 1.26 7.14
C ALA A 31 -9.88 0.81 8.62
N GLY A 32 -11.00 0.86 9.34
CA GLY A 32 -11.09 0.49 10.74
C GLY A 32 -10.52 1.52 11.74
N SER A 33 -10.00 2.67 11.27
CA SER A 33 -9.56 3.76 12.13
C SER A 33 -10.68 4.77 12.40
N GLU A 34 -10.55 5.54 13.48
CA GLU A 34 -11.46 6.66 13.77
C GLU A 34 -11.48 7.71 12.65
N ALA A 35 -10.35 7.95 11.99
CA ALA A 35 -10.30 8.83 10.83
C ALA A 35 -11.05 8.21 9.62
N GLY A 36 -10.98 6.90 9.43
CA GLY A 36 -11.76 6.20 8.41
C GLY A 36 -13.27 6.33 8.67
N LYS A 37 -13.71 6.18 9.94
CA LYS A 37 -15.10 6.38 10.34
C LYS A 37 -15.56 7.82 10.09
N ARG A 38 -14.80 8.82 10.51
CA ARG A 38 -15.10 10.23 10.24
C ARG A 38 -15.19 10.54 8.74
N MET A 39 -14.37 9.89 7.91
CA MET A 39 -14.45 10.05 6.45
C MET A 39 -15.75 9.48 5.89
N ALA A 40 -16.20 8.33 6.37
CA ALA A 40 -17.49 7.74 5.95
C ALA A 40 -18.67 8.65 6.34
N GLU A 41 -18.67 9.20 7.56
CA GLU A 41 -19.67 10.14 8.05
C GLU A 41 -19.68 11.45 7.23
N PHE A 42 -18.48 12.02 6.96
CA PHE A 42 -18.32 13.20 6.12
C PHE A 42 -18.88 12.96 4.71
N SER A 43 -18.53 11.83 4.10
CA SER A 43 -19.03 11.46 2.76
C SER A 43 -20.54 11.32 2.73
N ALA A 44 -21.12 10.63 3.70
CA ALA A 44 -22.57 10.45 3.80
C ALA A 44 -23.29 11.78 4.02
N ALA A 45 -22.74 12.68 4.85
CA ALA A 45 -23.30 14.00 5.07
C ALA A 45 -23.27 14.86 3.80
N SER A 46 -22.15 14.85 3.07
CA SER A 46 -21.99 15.58 1.81
C SER A 46 -22.97 15.08 0.73
N LEU A 47 -23.16 13.77 0.62
CA LEU A 47 -24.13 13.17 -0.31
C LEU A 47 -25.58 13.56 0.04
N ARG A 48 -25.94 13.51 1.33
CA ARG A 48 -27.27 13.93 1.79
C ARG A 48 -27.53 15.41 1.55
N ALA A 49 -26.52 16.26 1.77
CA ALA A 49 -26.61 17.69 1.47
C ALA A 49 -26.80 17.98 -0.01
N ALA A 50 -26.34 17.08 -0.88
CA ALA A 50 -26.59 17.12 -2.33
C ALA A 50 -27.97 16.52 -2.74
N GLY A 51 -28.82 16.14 -1.78
CA GLY A 51 -30.16 15.59 -2.05
C GLY A 51 -30.16 14.08 -2.35
N LEU A 52 -29.07 13.37 -2.13
CA LEU A 52 -28.97 11.93 -2.32
C LEU A 52 -29.31 11.18 -1.03
N ASP A 53 -29.90 10.00 -1.15
CA ASP A 53 -30.05 9.08 -0.03
C ASP A 53 -28.72 8.33 0.18
N ALA A 54 -28.17 8.42 1.38
CA ALA A 54 -26.89 7.83 1.70
C ALA A 54 -26.91 7.12 3.06
N THR A 55 -26.56 5.85 3.06
CA THR A 55 -26.46 4.99 4.25
C THR A 55 -25.05 4.53 4.44
N VAL A 56 -24.54 4.59 5.67
CA VAL A 56 -23.25 4.01 6.06
C VAL A 56 -23.51 2.59 6.58
N HIS A 57 -22.85 1.61 5.97
CA HIS A 57 -22.88 0.23 6.41
C HIS A 57 -21.58 -0.14 7.11
N GLU A 58 -21.68 -0.66 8.34
CA GLU A 58 -20.54 -1.22 9.06
C GLU A 58 -20.40 -2.71 8.73
N LEU A 59 -19.22 -3.11 8.28
CA LEU A 59 -18.91 -4.49 7.93
C LEU A 59 -17.70 -4.95 8.74
N PRO A 60 -17.73 -6.17 9.32
CA PRO A 60 -16.56 -6.75 9.92
C PRO A 60 -15.50 -7.03 8.85
N GLY A 61 -14.24 -6.76 9.16
CA GLY A 61 -13.16 -6.98 8.21
C GLY A 61 -11.81 -7.10 8.90
N LEU A 62 -10.90 -7.87 8.30
CA LEU A 62 -9.51 -7.86 8.72
C LEU A 62 -8.85 -6.59 8.19
N VAL A 63 -8.40 -5.73 9.10
CA VAL A 63 -7.69 -4.50 8.80
C VAL A 63 -6.24 -4.60 9.23
N SER A 64 -5.36 -3.90 8.52
CA SER A 64 -3.94 -3.84 8.82
C SER A 64 -3.52 -2.41 9.13
N PHE A 65 -2.80 -2.26 10.24
CA PHE A 65 -2.16 -1.01 10.62
C PHE A 65 -0.63 -1.19 10.52
N PRO A 66 -0.04 -0.97 9.33
CA PRO A 66 1.39 -1.16 9.14
C PRO A 66 2.20 -0.31 10.10
N LYS A 67 3.21 -0.93 10.69
CA LYS A 67 4.18 -0.25 11.54
C LYS A 67 5.42 0.12 10.71
N ARG A 68 6.38 0.75 11.38
CA ARG A 68 7.61 1.19 10.74
C ARG A 68 8.44 0.02 10.22
N GLY A 69 8.81 0.05 8.94
CA GLY A 69 9.81 -0.83 8.36
C GLY A 69 11.24 -0.36 8.68
N ARG A 70 12.18 -1.30 8.69
CA ARG A 70 13.60 -1.02 8.73
C ARG A 70 14.32 -1.93 7.75
N LEU A 71 15.05 -1.33 6.83
CA LEU A 71 15.89 -2.03 5.86
C LEU A 71 17.33 -1.55 5.99
N GLU A 72 18.28 -2.48 6.02
CA GLU A 72 19.71 -2.20 6.13
C GLU A 72 20.47 -3.11 5.17
N LEU A 73 21.19 -2.52 4.24
CA LEU A 73 22.18 -3.23 3.43
C LEU A 73 23.45 -3.38 4.24
N ARG A 74 23.92 -4.63 4.38
CA ARG A 74 25.14 -4.97 5.08
C ARG A 74 26.23 -5.31 4.08
N GLY A 75 27.36 -4.63 4.19
CA GLY A 75 28.52 -4.80 3.32
C GLY A 75 29.74 -4.14 3.95
N ALA A 76 30.69 -3.70 3.13
CA ALA A 76 31.84 -2.93 3.61
C ALA A 76 31.42 -1.64 4.34
N ARG A 77 30.27 -1.09 4.00
CA ARG A 77 29.61 0.00 4.70
C ARG A 77 28.11 -0.32 4.81
N ALA A 78 27.59 -0.26 6.04
CA ALA A 78 26.16 -0.41 6.26
C ALA A 78 25.41 0.82 5.71
N VAL A 79 24.33 0.59 4.94
CA VAL A 79 23.45 1.64 4.40
C VAL A 79 22.03 1.35 4.86
N ARG A 80 21.43 2.32 5.55
CA ARG A 80 20.03 2.27 5.92
C ARG A 80 19.19 2.85 4.80
N ILE A 81 18.13 2.14 4.42
CA ILE A 81 17.18 2.54 3.39
C ILE A 81 15.83 2.77 4.04
N ASP A 82 15.22 3.90 3.76
CA ASP A 82 13.87 4.21 4.20
C ASP A 82 12.87 3.30 3.49
N CYS A 83 11.99 2.69 4.27
CA CYS A 83 10.99 1.76 3.74
C CYS A 83 9.72 1.76 4.59
N ASN A 84 8.63 1.34 3.97
CA ASN A 84 7.36 1.03 4.63
C ASN A 84 7.07 -0.47 4.52
N THR A 85 6.32 -0.99 5.48
CA THR A 85 5.74 -2.33 5.37
C THR A 85 4.43 -2.25 4.60
N PRO A 86 4.17 -3.15 3.63
CA PRO A 86 2.85 -3.25 3.01
C PRO A 86 1.78 -3.65 4.04
N GLY A 87 0.57 -3.16 3.86
CA GLY A 87 -0.57 -3.65 4.63
C GLY A 87 -0.79 -5.14 4.41
N HIS A 88 -1.17 -5.87 5.46
CA HIS A 88 -1.40 -7.32 5.47
C HIS A 88 -0.17 -8.18 5.16
N SER A 89 1.04 -7.59 5.17
CA SER A 89 2.26 -8.40 5.21
C SER A 89 2.48 -8.96 6.60
N ASP A 90 3.11 -10.12 6.65
CA ASP A 90 3.56 -10.69 7.91
C ASP A 90 4.68 -9.83 8.53
N GLN A 91 4.83 -9.93 9.84
CA GLN A 91 5.89 -9.20 10.56
C GLN A 91 7.09 -10.10 10.79
N THR A 92 8.27 -9.53 10.66
CA THR A 92 9.49 -10.23 11.04
C THR A 92 9.59 -10.37 12.56
N GLN A 93 10.34 -11.37 13.01
CA GLN A 93 10.76 -11.46 14.42
C GLN A 93 11.53 -10.18 14.83
N PRO A 94 11.63 -9.86 16.14
CA PRO A 94 12.29 -8.63 16.61
C PRO A 94 13.74 -8.45 16.11
N GLN A 95 14.47 -9.55 15.91
CA GLN A 95 15.84 -9.55 15.36
C GLN A 95 15.87 -9.29 13.84
N GLY A 96 14.72 -9.29 13.17
CA GLY A 96 14.60 -9.15 11.73
C GLY A 96 14.97 -10.43 10.96
N VAL A 97 15.09 -10.27 9.65
CA VAL A 97 15.52 -11.33 8.71
C VAL A 97 16.79 -10.86 8.02
N ILE A 98 17.78 -11.73 7.93
CA ILE A 98 19.06 -11.47 7.24
C ILE A 98 19.20 -12.49 6.12
N GLY A 99 19.47 -12.04 4.92
CA GLY A 99 19.67 -12.90 3.75
C GLY A 99 20.36 -12.18 2.62
N ALA A 100 20.92 -12.94 1.68
CA ALA A 100 21.38 -12.40 0.42
C ALA A 100 20.19 -11.87 -0.37
N ILE A 101 20.44 -10.88 -1.23
CA ILE A 101 19.41 -10.29 -2.10
C ILE A 101 19.60 -10.83 -3.51
N VAL A 102 18.49 -11.22 -4.14
CA VAL A 102 18.42 -11.62 -5.55
C VAL A 102 17.44 -10.70 -6.26
N ASP A 103 17.88 -10.09 -7.33
CA ASP A 103 17.00 -9.29 -8.21
C ASP A 103 16.11 -10.22 -9.04
N ALA A 104 14.81 -10.08 -8.88
CA ALA A 104 13.77 -10.81 -9.58
C ALA A 104 12.93 -9.92 -10.51
N GLY A 105 13.49 -8.79 -10.97
CA GLY A 105 12.88 -7.92 -11.97
C GLY A 105 11.44 -7.53 -11.62
N ALA A 106 10.48 -7.78 -12.52
CA ALA A 106 9.07 -7.49 -12.25
C ALA A 106 8.43 -8.45 -11.24
N GLY A 107 9.06 -9.56 -10.87
CA GLY A 107 8.58 -10.52 -9.88
C GLY A 107 7.49 -11.46 -10.39
N GLY A 108 7.36 -11.64 -11.71
CA GLY A 108 6.53 -12.68 -12.33
C GLY A 108 7.22 -14.04 -12.38
N HIS A 109 6.49 -15.11 -12.63
CA HIS A 109 7.06 -16.46 -12.64
C HIS A 109 8.30 -16.60 -13.52
N GLY A 110 8.29 -16.00 -14.72
CA GLY A 110 9.43 -16.05 -15.66
C GLY A 110 10.67 -15.30 -15.16
N ASP A 111 10.49 -14.27 -14.33
CA ASP A 111 11.59 -13.48 -13.76
C ASP A 111 12.46 -14.28 -12.78
N TYR A 112 11.98 -15.43 -12.31
CA TYR A 112 12.70 -16.34 -11.41
C TYR A 112 13.44 -17.46 -12.14
N GLU A 113 13.32 -17.58 -13.47
CA GLU A 113 14.00 -18.63 -14.22
C GLU A 113 15.52 -18.53 -14.07
N GLY A 114 16.14 -19.65 -13.73
CA GLY A 114 17.58 -19.73 -13.49
C GLY A 114 18.08 -19.04 -12.21
N LYS A 115 17.18 -18.51 -11.36
CA LYS A 115 17.56 -17.84 -10.12
C LYS A 115 17.28 -18.73 -8.91
N ASP A 116 18.29 -18.93 -8.09
CA ASP A 116 18.15 -19.56 -6.77
C ASP A 116 17.76 -18.49 -5.75
N VAL A 117 16.51 -18.50 -5.31
CA VAL A 117 15.96 -17.53 -4.33
C VAL A 117 15.58 -18.18 -3.00
N ALA A 118 15.66 -19.50 -2.90
CA ALA A 118 15.33 -20.21 -1.67
C ALA A 118 16.22 -19.75 -0.49
N GLY A 119 15.60 -19.36 0.61
CA GLY A 119 16.32 -18.85 1.79
C GLY A 119 16.98 -17.47 1.58
N LYS A 120 16.62 -16.71 0.54
CA LYS A 120 17.13 -15.37 0.24
C LYS A 120 16.02 -14.34 0.23
N LEU A 121 16.38 -13.06 0.24
CA LEU A 121 15.47 -11.96 0.01
C LEU A 121 15.41 -11.66 -1.49
N VAL A 122 14.21 -11.42 -2.01
CA VAL A 122 14.06 -10.99 -3.40
C VAL A 122 13.79 -9.51 -3.49
N LEU A 123 14.42 -8.85 -4.46
CA LEU A 123 14.14 -7.47 -4.85
C LEU A 123 13.30 -7.49 -6.13
N VAL A 124 12.16 -6.82 -6.11
CA VAL A 124 11.27 -6.71 -7.25
C VAL A 124 10.88 -5.27 -7.51
N GLU A 125 10.61 -4.93 -8.75
CA GLU A 125 10.10 -3.61 -9.10
C GLU A 125 8.62 -3.49 -8.76
N LEU A 126 8.20 -2.31 -8.33
CA LEU A 126 6.80 -1.95 -8.18
C LEU A 126 6.21 -1.62 -9.57
N SER A 127 6.08 -2.60 -10.43
CA SER A 127 5.53 -2.49 -11.78
C SER A 127 4.02 -2.70 -11.81
N TYR A 128 3.38 -2.46 -12.95
CA TYR A 128 1.93 -2.68 -13.11
C TYR A 128 1.55 -4.16 -13.01
N HIS A 129 2.42 -5.06 -13.43
CA HIS A 129 2.13 -6.49 -13.45
C HIS A 129 3.41 -7.29 -13.14
N PRO A 130 3.30 -8.38 -12.35
CA PRO A 130 2.12 -8.80 -11.56
C PRO A 130 1.77 -7.81 -10.43
N GLY A 131 0.57 -7.93 -9.87
CA GLY A 131 0.15 -7.14 -8.71
C GLY A 131 1.01 -7.41 -7.46
N ARG A 132 1.01 -6.50 -6.48
CA ARG A 132 1.85 -6.62 -5.27
C ARG A 132 1.65 -7.95 -4.53
N HIS A 133 0.39 -8.37 -4.37
CA HIS A 133 0.05 -9.64 -3.73
C HIS A 133 0.59 -10.85 -4.50
N GLU A 134 0.55 -10.78 -5.84
CA GLU A 134 1.08 -11.84 -6.69
C GLU A 134 2.61 -11.92 -6.59
N LYS A 135 3.31 -10.79 -6.61
CA LYS A 135 4.77 -10.76 -6.42
C LYS A 135 5.18 -11.42 -5.11
N GLN A 136 4.47 -11.08 -4.03
CA GLN A 136 4.72 -11.63 -2.70
C GLN A 136 4.41 -13.15 -2.67
N ARG A 137 3.28 -13.57 -3.25
CA ARG A 137 2.89 -14.98 -3.34
C ARG A 137 3.93 -15.80 -4.13
N ILE A 138 4.32 -15.33 -5.32
CA ILE A 138 5.32 -16.00 -6.15
C ILE A 138 6.67 -16.11 -5.42
N ALA A 139 7.11 -15.04 -4.77
CA ALA A 139 8.33 -15.08 -3.96
C ALA A 139 8.27 -16.14 -2.86
N ALA A 140 7.15 -16.21 -2.15
CA ALA A 140 6.93 -17.21 -1.09
C ALA A 140 6.91 -18.64 -1.65
N GLU A 141 6.22 -18.88 -2.76
CA GLU A 141 6.21 -20.19 -3.46
C GLU A 141 7.59 -20.67 -3.90
N LYS A 142 8.47 -19.71 -4.24
CA LYS A 142 9.86 -20.00 -4.60
C LYS A 142 10.79 -20.16 -3.37
N GLY A 143 10.23 -20.09 -2.16
CA GLY A 143 10.97 -20.25 -0.90
C GLY A 143 11.80 -19.06 -0.49
N ALA A 144 11.52 -17.86 -0.99
CA ALA A 144 12.20 -16.65 -0.54
C ALA A 144 11.84 -16.31 0.91
N LEU A 145 12.79 -15.75 1.67
CA LEU A 145 12.60 -15.29 3.04
C LEU A 145 11.73 -14.03 3.13
N GLY A 146 11.62 -13.27 2.05
CA GLY A 146 10.84 -12.06 1.98
C GLY A 146 11.00 -11.35 0.64
N CYS A 147 10.07 -10.44 0.37
CA CYS A 147 10.00 -9.69 -0.87
C CYS A 147 10.14 -8.19 -0.58
N ILE A 148 11.13 -7.56 -1.18
CA ILE A 148 11.38 -6.13 -1.12
C ILE A 148 10.90 -5.53 -2.43
N MET A 149 9.91 -4.64 -2.37
CA MET A 149 9.34 -3.98 -3.54
C MET A 149 9.98 -2.61 -3.71
N MET A 150 10.77 -2.44 -4.76
CA MET A 150 11.41 -1.18 -5.09
C MET A 150 10.39 -0.23 -5.73
N ASN A 151 10.19 0.94 -5.10
CA ASN A 151 9.35 1.98 -5.67
C ASN A 151 10.00 2.57 -6.92
N TRP A 152 9.18 3.05 -7.84
CA TRP A 152 9.60 3.79 -9.02
C TRP A 152 9.10 5.24 -8.93
N GLY A 153 9.82 6.13 -9.54
CA GLY A 153 9.54 7.56 -9.54
C GLY A 153 10.81 8.37 -9.76
N PRO A 154 10.71 9.67 -9.88
CA PRO A 154 11.87 10.52 -10.02
C PRO A 154 12.72 10.47 -8.73
N PRO A 155 14.05 10.55 -8.85
CA PRO A 155 14.96 10.45 -7.70
C PRO A 155 14.71 11.49 -6.59
N GLU A 156 14.09 12.61 -6.95
CA GLU A 156 13.76 13.71 -6.04
C GLU A 156 12.52 13.38 -5.17
N SER A 157 11.75 12.37 -5.56
CA SER A 157 10.56 11.96 -4.84
C SER A 157 10.95 11.01 -3.71
N ALA A 158 11.06 11.54 -2.51
CA ALA A 158 11.25 10.74 -1.29
C ALA A 158 9.95 10.05 -0.81
N PHE A 159 8.92 9.97 -1.67
CA PHE A 159 7.62 9.41 -1.31
C PHE A 159 7.67 7.88 -1.28
N LEU A 160 7.33 7.33 -0.12
CA LEU A 160 7.16 5.89 0.07
C LEU A 160 5.66 5.57 0.00
N PRO A 161 5.18 4.96 -1.10
CA PRO A 161 3.75 4.69 -1.25
C PRO A 161 3.28 3.65 -0.24
N TYR A 162 2.05 3.82 0.20
CA TYR A 162 1.35 2.77 0.92
C TYR A 162 0.75 1.77 -0.07
N GLY A 163 0.80 0.50 0.28
CA GLY A 163 0.19 -0.57 -0.49
C GLY A 163 -0.14 -1.78 0.37
N SER A 164 -0.93 -2.68 -0.16
CA SER A 164 -1.33 -3.93 0.50
C SER A 164 -0.90 -5.12 -0.35
N VAL A 165 -0.59 -6.21 0.32
CA VAL A 165 -0.37 -7.52 -0.30
C VAL A 165 -1.57 -8.45 -0.16
N LYS A 166 -2.69 -7.97 0.38
CA LYS A 166 -3.94 -8.71 0.45
C LYS A 166 -4.57 -8.83 -0.95
N PRO A 167 -4.84 -10.04 -1.45
CA PRO A 167 -5.35 -10.25 -2.81
C PRO A 167 -6.83 -9.88 -2.98
N ALA A 168 -7.60 -9.94 -1.89
CA ALA A 168 -9.04 -9.69 -1.91
C ALA A 168 -9.49 -8.78 -0.76
N TRP A 169 -10.63 -8.12 -0.92
CA TRP A 169 -11.24 -7.26 0.09
C TRP A 169 -12.09 -8.04 1.12
N THR A 170 -12.09 -9.35 1.03
CA THR A 170 -12.73 -10.24 2.00
C THR A 170 -11.82 -10.52 3.19
N ASN A 171 -12.37 -11.03 4.28
CA ASN A 171 -11.57 -11.57 5.36
C ASN A 171 -10.77 -12.76 4.83
N PRO A 172 -9.43 -12.75 4.95
CA PRO A 172 -8.65 -13.93 4.61
C PRO A 172 -9.02 -15.07 5.55
N SER A 173 -9.12 -16.27 5.01
CA SER A 173 -9.10 -17.48 5.80
C SER A 173 -7.65 -17.85 6.13
N PRO A 174 -7.42 -18.77 7.10
CA PRO A 174 -6.07 -19.27 7.37
C PRO A 174 -5.40 -19.94 6.15
N GLU A 175 -6.17 -20.19 5.09
CA GLU A 175 -5.75 -20.88 3.88
C GLU A 175 -5.44 -19.92 2.71
N THR A 176 -5.61 -18.60 2.89
CA THR A 176 -5.39 -17.59 1.84
C THR A 176 -4.23 -16.63 2.21
#